data_06175e29d95b35fea337c633a97cc28f
#
_entry.id   06175e29d95b35fea337c633a97cc28f
#
_cell.length_a   1.000
_cell.length_b   1.000
_cell.length_c   1.000
_cell.angle_alpha   90.00
_cell.angle_beta   90.00
_cell.angle_gamma   90.00
#
_symmetry.space_group_name_H-M   'P 1'
#
loop_
_entity.id
_entity.type
_entity.pdbx_description
1 polymer ?
#
loop_
_entity_poly.entity_id
_entity_poly.type
_entity_poly.pdbx_seq_one_letter_code
_entity_poly.pdbx_strand_id
1 'polypeptide(L)'
;TMKAYLQMKEYDKLDTYLNDLEIDLTTVDTVIKTGNVMIDAILNSKISLAGQRKIKVDAKAIVPADLNTSVSEVDLSIVLGNLMDNAIEACQKIKDEDKRFIRVYIDILKGQLYLYVMNSSEGKLKRSGKLYRSTKTEEYHGFGLRRTDKVVEKYGGYLNRQDEEGVFATEVMLPL
;
A
#
# COMPACT_ATOMS: atom_id res chain seq x y z
N THR A 1 -3.23 -16.07 13.66
CA THR A 1 -2.55 -17.36 13.49
C THR A 1 -1.12 -17.32 14.01
N MET A 2 -0.20 -16.44 13.52
CA MET A 2 1.20 -16.34 13.99
C MET A 2 1.33 -16.11 15.51
N LYS A 3 0.56 -15.15 16.06
CA LYS A 3 0.57 -14.85 17.50
C LYS A 3 0.11 -16.02 18.35
N ALA A 4 -0.83 -16.83 17.85
CA ALA A 4 -1.27 -18.04 18.52
C ALA A 4 -0.18 -19.11 18.56
N TYR A 5 0.52 -19.38 17.44
CA TYR A 5 1.64 -20.33 17.40
C TYR A 5 2.79 -19.88 18.31
N LEU A 6 3.06 -18.58 18.37
CA LEU A 6 4.08 -18.02 19.26
C LEU A 6 3.73 -18.22 20.73
N GLN A 7 2.46 -17.97 21.12
CA GLN A 7 1.96 -18.16 22.49
C GLN A 7 1.94 -19.62 22.92
N MET A 8 1.67 -20.52 21.97
CA MET A 8 1.65 -21.97 22.20
C MET A 8 3.05 -22.58 22.12
N LYS A 9 4.10 -21.78 21.82
CA LYS A 9 5.49 -22.23 21.60
C LYS A 9 5.63 -23.31 20.51
N GLU A 10 4.70 -23.31 19.54
CA GLU A 10 4.71 -24.22 18.40
C GLU A 10 5.56 -23.61 17.26
N TYR A 11 6.87 -23.53 17.51
CA TYR A 11 7.82 -22.86 16.60
C TYR A 11 7.90 -23.54 15.24
N ASP A 12 7.81 -24.86 15.17
CA ASP A 12 7.83 -25.61 13.90
C ASP A 12 6.62 -25.26 13.01
N LYS A 13 5.42 -25.09 13.61
CA LYS A 13 4.23 -24.67 12.87
C LYS A 13 4.32 -23.19 12.45
N LEU A 14 4.92 -22.35 13.27
CA LEU A 14 5.17 -20.97 12.94
C LEU A 14 6.15 -20.88 11.77
N ASP A 15 7.23 -21.66 11.82
CA ASP A 15 8.24 -21.71 10.76
C ASP A 15 7.63 -22.22 9.45
N THR A 16 6.87 -23.29 9.48
CA THR A 16 6.14 -23.81 8.32
C THR A 16 5.21 -22.74 7.73
N TYR A 17 4.44 -22.06 8.58
CA TYR A 17 3.53 -21.01 8.14
C TYR A 17 4.27 -19.79 7.53
N LEU A 18 5.43 -19.44 8.07
CA LEU A 18 6.29 -18.39 7.52
C LEU A 18 6.92 -18.81 6.19
N ASN A 19 7.37 -20.06 6.07
CA ASN A 19 7.91 -20.61 4.82
C ASN A 19 6.83 -20.70 3.73
N ASP A 20 5.60 -21.09 4.06
CA ASP A 20 4.48 -21.09 3.11
C ASP A 20 4.19 -19.67 2.60
N LEU A 21 4.23 -18.66 3.48
CA LEU A 21 4.12 -17.26 3.08
C LEU A 21 5.29 -16.80 2.20
N GLU A 22 6.50 -17.27 2.47
CA GLU A 22 7.68 -16.94 1.67
C GLU A 22 7.62 -17.57 0.27
N ILE A 23 7.12 -18.80 0.16
CA ILE A 23 6.88 -19.49 -1.13
C ILE A 23 5.85 -18.71 -1.95
N ASP A 24 4.75 -18.26 -1.34
CA ASP A 24 3.74 -17.43 -2.00
C ASP A 24 4.33 -16.09 -2.49
N LEU A 25 5.29 -15.52 -1.75
CA LEU A 25 5.99 -14.28 -2.13
C LEU A 25 7.00 -14.50 -3.27
N THR A 26 7.65 -15.66 -3.34
CA THR A 26 8.67 -15.95 -4.38
C THR A 26 8.08 -16.25 -5.76
N THR A 27 6.78 -16.50 -5.87
CA THR A 27 6.09 -16.69 -7.15
C THR A 27 5.79 -15.37 -7.89
N VAL A 28 6.12 -14.22 -7.28
CA VAL A 28 5.93 -12.91 -7.91
C VAL A 28 7.21 -12.46 -8.60
N ASP A 29 7.15 -12.17 -9.89
CA ASP A 29 8.28 -11.75 -10.73
C ASP A 29 8.97 -10.45 -10.23
N THR A 30 8.35 -9.72 -9.33
CA THR A 30 8.89 -8.46 -8.79
C THR A 30 9.00 -8.53 -7.27
N VAL A 31 10.21 -8.70 -6.76
CA VAL A 31 10.50 -8.61 -5.33
C VAL A 31 11.21 -7.30 -5.02
N ILE A 32 10.62 -6.50 -4.14
CA ILE A 32 11.23 -5.26 -3.66
C ILE A 32 12.23 -5.58 -2.56
N LYS A 33 13.46 -5.10 -2.70
CA LYS A 33 14.56 -5.26 -1.75
C LYS A 33 15.27 -3.93 -1.55
N THR A 34 14.72 -3.07 -0.71
CA THR A 34 15.38 -1.82 -0.30
C THR A 34 16.37 -2.05 0.84
N GLY A 35 16.17 -3.11 1.61
CA GLY A 35 16.82 -3.38 2.88
C GLY A 35 16.03 -2.83 4.08
N ASN A 36 15.02 -1.98 3.88
CA ASN A 36 14.10 -1.59 4.93
C ASN A 36 13.04 -2.67 5.11
N VAL A 37 13.17 -3.44 6.19
CA VAL A 37 12.38 -4.66 6.45
C VAL A 37 10.87 -4.39 6.42
N MET A 38 10.42 -3.27 6.98
CA MET A 38 9.00 -2.94 7.06
C MET A 38 8.42 -2.59 5.68
N ILE A 39 9.10 -1.73 4.93
CA ILE A 39 8.65 -1.33 3.57
C ILE A 39 8.66 -2.54 2.65
N ASP A 40 9.72 -3.34 2.68
CA ASP A 40 9.86 -4.55 1.86
C ASP A 40 8.74 -5.55 2.17
N ALA A 41 8.46 -5.82 3.46
CA ALA A 41 7.40 -6.73 3.87
C ALA A 41 6.01 -6.28 3.40
N ILE A 42 5.68 -5.00 3.57
CA ILE A 42 4.37 -4.48 3.16
C ILE A 42 4.23 -4.52 1.64
N LEU A 43 5.21 -4.01 0.90
CA LEU A 43 5.15 -3.97 -0.56
C LEU A 43 5.05 -5.38 -1.14
N ASN A 44 5.94 -6.29 -0.74
CA ASN A 44 5.95 -7.66 -1.28
C ASN A 44 4.64 -8.41 -0.97
N SER A 45 4.11 -8.27 0.25
CA SER A 45 2.81 -8.84 0.61
C SER A 45 1.67 -8.29 -0.28
N LYS A 46 1.64 -6.97 -0.51
CA LYS A 46 0.59 -6.35 -1.33
C LYS A 46 0.77 -6.61 -2.82
N ILE A 47 2.01 -6.72 -3.30
CA ILE A 47 2.32 -7.10 -4.69
C ILE A 47 1.86 -8.54 -4.95
N SER A 48 2.17 -9.47 -4.02
CA SER A 48 1.67 -10.86 -4.11
C SER A 48 0.15 -10.92 -4.17
N LEU A 49 -0.53 -10.21 -3.27
CA LEU A 49 -2.00 -10.13 -3.25
C LEU A 49 -2.56 -9.56 -4.57
N ALA A 50 -1.94 -8.52 -5.12
CA ALA A 50 -2.33 -7.93 -6.39
C ALA A 50 -2.16 -8.93 -7.55
N GLY A 51 -1.05 -9.67 -7.58
CA GLY A 51 -0.80 -10.72 -8.57
C GLY A 51 -1.85 -11.82 -8.56
N GLN A 52 -2.23 -12.32 -7.37
CA GLN A 52 -3.32 -13.30 -7.22
C GLN A 52 -4.67 -12.78 -7.76
N ARG A 53 -4.86 -11.47 -7.81
CA ARG A 53 -6.05 -10.79 -8.36
C ARG A 53 -5.88 -10.33 -9.81
N LYS A 54 -4.84 -10.82 -10.49
CA LYS A 54 -4.52 -10.49 -11.89
C LYS A 54 -4.34 -8.99 -12.12
N ILE A 55 -3.70 -8.31 -11.19
CA ILE A 55 -3.35 -6.90 -11.28
C ILE A 55 -1.85 -6.81 -11.60
N LYS A 56 -1.50 -6.14 -12.69
CA LYS A 56 -0.09 -5.89 -13.06
C LYS A 56 0.47 -4.82 -12.13
N VAL A 57 1.58 -5.10 -11.46
CA VAL A 57 2.23 -4.15 -10.54
C VAL A 57 3.60 -3.76 -11.07
N ASP A 58 3.81 -2.45 -11.21
CA ASP A 58 5.12 -1.85 -11.48
C ASP A 58 5.52 -1.06 -10.23
N ALA A 59 6.49 -1.57 -9.48
CA ALA A 59 6.88 -0.99 -8.20
C ALA A 59 8.37 -0.71 -8.15
N LYS A 60 8.72 0.50 -7.71
CA LYS A 60 10.08 0.93 -7.46
C LYS A 60 10.17 1.62 -6.11
N ALA A 61 11.07 1.15 -5.26
CA ALA A 61 11.33 1.75 -3.96
C ALA A 61 12.85 1.97 -3.80
N ILE A 62 13.23 3.19 -3.47
CA ILE A 62 14.60 3.63 -3.27
C ILE A 62 14.67 4.33 -1.92
N VAL A 63 14.82 3.54 -0.87
CA VAL A 63 14.95 4.04 0.50
C VAL A 63 16.10 3.34 1.20
N PRO A 64 16.80 4.00 2.13
CA PRO A 64 17.85 3.33 2.90
C PRO A 64 17.25 2.27 3.85
N ALA A 65 18.05 1.26 4.16
CA ALA A 65 17.67 0.20 5.09
C ALA A 65 17.32 0.77 6.48
N ASP A 66 18.08 1.74 6.93
CA ASP A 66 17.95 2.48 8.17
C ASP A 66 17.23 3.83 7.94
N LEU A 67 16.04 3.77 7.36
CA LEU A 67 15.25 4.98 7.10
C LEU A 67 15.03 5.77 8.39
N ASN A 68 15.78 6.85 8.55
CA ASN A 68 15.62 7.75 9.68
C ASN A 68 14.53 8.78 9.36
N THR A 69 13.36 8.58 9.95
CA THR A 69 12.20 9.45 9.79
C THR A 69 11.56 9.73 11.15
N SER A 70 10.98 10.92 11.30
CA SER A 70 10.17 11.27 12.46
C SER A 70 8.83 10.51 12.52
N VAL A 71 8.44 9.87 11.42
CA VAL A 71 7.20 9.10 11.32
C VAL A 71 7.40 7.72 11.92
N SER A 72 6.52 7.33 12.85
CA SER A 72 6.59 5.97 13.43
C SER A 72 6.38 4.88 12.37
N GLU A 73 7.05 3.73 12.53
CA GLU A 73 6.87 2.58 11.64
C GLU A 73 5.41 2.14 11.53
N VAL A 74 4.67 2.21 12.65
CA VAL A 74 3.24 1.87 12.68
C VAL A 74 2.44 2.82 11.79
N ASP A 75 2.68 4.12 11.90
CA ASP A 75 1.96 5.12 11.10
C ASP A 75 2.35 5.03 9.62
N LEU A 76 3.63 4.79 9.32
CA LEU A 76 4.09 4.59 7.96
C LEU A 76 3.48 3.30 7.34
N SER A 77 3.39 2.22 8.13
CA SER A 77 2.73 0.99 7.71
C SER A 77 1.23 1.19 7.42
N ILE A 78 0.56 2.01 8.22
CA ILE A 78 -0.84 2.39 8.00
C ILE A 78 -0.99 3.16 6.68
N VAL A 79 -0.13 4.13 6.41
CA VAL A 79 -0.18 4.91 5.17
C VAL A 79 0.03 4.00 3.97
N LEU A 80 1.15 3.29 3.93
CA LEU A 80 1.52 2.46 2.78
C LEU A 80 0.52 1.31 2.56
N GLY A 81 0.11 0.64 3.63
CA GLY A 81 -0.91 -0.40 3.58
C GLY A 81 -2.25 0.09 3.02
N ASN A 82 -2.74 1.24 3.51
CA ASN A 82 -4.00 1.80 3.02
C ASN A 82 -3.92 2.26 1.57
N LEU A 83 -2.80 2.85 1.12
CA LEU A 83 -2.62 3.24 -0.27
C LEU A 83 -2.70 2.02 -1.19
N MET A 84 -1.99 0.94 -0.85
CA MET A 84 -1.99 -0.30 -1.62
C MET A 84 -3.35 -1.00 -1.60
N ASP A 85 -4.01 -1.08 -0.45
CA ASP A 85 -5.34 -1.70 -0.35
C ASP A 85 -6.38 -0.95 -1.19
N ASN A 86 -6.38 0.38 -1.15
CA ASN A 86 -7.27 1.19 -1.97
C ASN A 86 -7.02 0.97 -3.47
N ALA A 87 -5.75 0.89 -3.89
CA ALA A 87 -5.37 0.64 -5.27
C ALA A 87 -5.84 -0.75 -5.74
N ILE A 88 -5.61 -1.79 -4.95
CA ILE A 88 -6.06 -3.16 -5.23
C ILE A 88 -7.59 -3.23 -5.34
N GLU A 89 -8.29 -2.63 -4.39
CA GLU A 89 -9.75 -2.60 -4.40
C GLU A 89 -10.33 -1.86 -5.60
N ALA A 90 -9.71 -0.76 -6.03
CA ALA A 90 -10.14 -0.01 -7.20
C ALA A 90 -9.95 -0.84 -8.48
N CYS A 91 -8.80 -1.49 -8.63
CA CYS A 91 -8.52 -2.36 -9.77
C CYS A 91 -9.49 -3.53 -9.88
N GLN A 92 -9.92 -4.12 -8.74
CA GLN A 92 -10.86 -5.24 -8.75
C GLN A 92 -12.24 -4.91 -9.30
N LYS A 93 -12.64 -3.65 -9.32
CA LYS A 93 -13.91 -3.19 -9.92
C LYS A 93 -13.86 -3.20 -11.44
N ILE A 94 -12.68 -3.15 -12.03
CA ILE A 94 -12.48 -3.18 -13.48
C ILE A 94 -12.71 -4.61 -13.98
N LYS A 95 -13.67 -4.78 -14.88
CA LYS A 95 -14.04 -6.10 -15.42
C LYS A 95 -12.95 -6.70 -16.29
N ASP A 96 -12.32 -5.87 -17.11
CA ASP A 96 -11.23 -6.26 -18.00
C ASP A 96 -9.92 -6.40 -17.21
N GLU A 97 -9.51 -7.63 -16.94
CA GLU A 97 -8.33 -7.94 -16.13
C GLU A 97 -7.03 -7.38 -16.75
N ASP A 98 -6.95 -7.30 -18.06
CA ASP A 98 -5.78 -6.77 -18.76
C ASP A 98 -5.56 -5.26 -18.55
N LYS A 99 -6.60 -4.56 -18.14
CA LYS A 99 -6.55 -3.12 -17.82
C LYS A 99 -6.23 -2.84 -16.36
N ARG A 100 -6.10 -3.86 -15.52
CA ARG A 100 -5.78 -3.70 -14.11
C ARG A 100 -4.29 -3.46 -13.93
N PHE A 101 -3.94 -2.30 -13.38
CA PHE A 101 -2.54 -2.01 -13.04
C PHE A 101 -2.42 -1.15 -11.78
N ILE A 102 -1.29 -1.31 -11.12
CA ILE A 102 -0.85 -0.45 -10.02
C ILE A 102 0.60 -0.04 -10.30
N ARG A 103 0.93 1.23 -10.10
CA ARG A 103 2.30 1.74 -10.09
C ARG A 103 2.63 2.31 -8.74
N VAL A 104 3.76 1.91 -8.21
CA VAL A 104 4.26 2.37 -6.91
C VAL A 104 5.63 2.98 -7.08
N TYR A 105 5.82 4.17 -6.54
CA TYR A 105 7.12 4.80 -6.46
C TYR A 105 7.36 5.33 -5.06
N ILE A 106 8.47 4.92 -4.45
CA ILE A 106 8.90 5.37 -3.12
C ILE A 106 10.34 5.84 -3.22
N ASP A 107 10.60 7.04 -2.74
CA ASP A 107 11.93 7.64 -2.77
C ASP A 107 12.09 8.70 -1.67
N ILE A 108 13.30 9.19 -1.49
CA ILE A 108 13.57 10.38 -0.69
C ILE A 108 13.78 11.56 -1.63
N LEU A 109 12.82 12.47 -1.62
CA LEU A 109 12.86 13.67 -2.45
C LEU A 109 12.96 14.92 -1.58
N LYS A 110 14.02 15.72 -1.78
CA LYS A 110 14.23 16.98 -1.05
C LYS A 110 14.18 16.83 0.48
N GLY A 111 14.72 15.72 1.00
CA GLY A 111 14.72 15.44 2.45
C GLY A 111 13.36 15.03 3.01
N GLN A 112 12.45 14.56 2.17
CA GLN A 112 11.16 14.02 2.57
C GLN A 112 10.96 12.63 1.98
N LEU A 113 10.29 11.75 2.71
CA LEU A 113 9.84 10.46 2.19
C LEU A 113 8.67 10.69 1.24
N TYR A 114 8.88 10.38 -0.02
CA TYR A 114 7.88 10.50 -1.08
C TYR A 114 7.26 9.14 -1.39
N LEU A 115 5.94 9.05 -1.30
CA LEU A 115 5.16 7.87 -1.63
C LEU A 115 4.18 8.24 -2.75
N TYR A 116 4.23 7.50 -3.83
CA TYR A 116 3.31 7.65 -4.96
C TYR A 116 2.69 6.30 -5.31
N VAL A 117 1.37 6.25 -5.33
CA VAL A 117 0.61 5.07 -5.76
C VAL A 117 -0.42 5.51 -6.79
N MET A 118 -0.34 4.93 -7.97
CA MET A 118 -1.30 5.13 -9.05
C MET A 118 -1.91 3.79 -9.44
N ASN A 119 -3.20 3.79 -9.70
CA ASN A 119 -3.92 2.59 -10.11
C ASN A 119 -4.95 2.89 -11.19
N SER A 120 -5.29 1.87 -11.96
CA SER A 120 -6.45 1.91 -12.83
C SER A 120 -7.75 2.01 -12.01
N SER A 121 -8.72 2.80 -12.48
CA SER A 121 -10.00 3.01 -11.81
C SER A 121 -11.17 3.00 -12.80
N GLU A 122 -12.38 2.70 -12.32
CA GLU A 122 -13.62 2.77 -13.10
C GLU A 122 -14.22 4.17 -13.00
N GLY A 123 -13.97 5.01 -14.01
CA GLY A 123 -14.57 6.37 -14.10
C GLY A 123 -14.07 7.34 -13.04
N LYS A 124 -14.65 8.54 -13.04
CA LYS A 124 -14.31 9.58 -12.06
C LYS A 124 -15.02 9.33 -10.73
N LEU A 125 -14.28 9.37 -9.64
CA LEU A 125 -14.87 9.31 -8.30
C LEU A 125 -15.75 10.55 -8.05
N LYS A 126 -16.90 10.36 -7.41
CA LYS A 126 -17.76 11.48 -7.01
C LYS A 126 -17.06 12.28 -5.92
N ARG A 127 -16.78 13.55 -6.18
CA ARG A 127 -16.29 14.50 -5.17
C ARG A 127 -17.45 15.04 -4.36
N SER A 128 -17.30 15.13 -3.05
CA SER A 128 -18.17 15.89 -2.17
C SER A 128 -17.32 16.92 -1.43
N GLY A 129 -17.21 18.12 -1.96
CA GLY A 129 -16.30 19.15 -1.46
C GLY A 129 -14.84 18.77 -1.63
N LYS A 130 -14.03 18.92 -0.57
CA LYS A 130 -12.60 18.52 -0.54
C LYS A 130 -12.38 17.01 -0.28
N LEU A 131 -13.44 16.25 0.00
CA LEU A 131 -13.36 14.84 0.36
C LEU A 131 -13.77 13.95 -0.82
N TYR A 132 -12.96 12.95 -1.11
CA TYR A 132 -13.36 11.88 -2.03
C TYR A 132 -14.38 10.97 -1.34
N ARG A 133 -15.57 10.82 -1.94
CA ARG A 133 -16.55 9.84 -1.46
C ARG A 133 -16.14 8.46 -1.90
N SER A 134 -16.07 7.55 -0.94
CA SER A 134 -15.98 6.12 -1.24
C SER A 134 -17.20 5.68 -2.05
N THR A 135 -17.00 4.86 -3.07
CA THR A 135 -18.09 4.25 -3.88
C THR A 135 -18.76 3.08 -3.17
N LYS A 136 -18.35 2.78 -1.93
CA LYS A 136 -18.90 1.68 -1.13
C LYS A 136 -19.99 2.21 -0.18
N THR A 137 -20.99 1.35 0.13
CA THR A 137 -22.10 1.60 1.04
C THR A 137 -21.67 2.24 2.36
N GLU A 138 -22.44 3.20 2.85
CA GLU A 138 -22.10 4.22 3.84
C GLU A 138 -21.53 3.75 5.20
N GLU A 139 -21.61 2.47 5.57
CA GLU A 139 -21.29 2.02 6.94
C GLU A 139 -19.85 1.53 7.17
N TYR A 140 -19.08 1.14 6.13
CA TYR A 140 -17.77 0.50 6.37
C TYR A 140 -16.58 1.11 5.63
N HIS A 141 -16.72 2.14 4.81
CA HIS A 141 -15.67 2.59 3.89
C HIS A 141 -15.46 4.10 3.87
N GLY A 142 -14.30 4.50 4.10
CA GLY A 142 -13.75 5.85 4.28
C GLY A 142 -12.68 5.86 5.37
N PHE A 143 -12.59 4.76 6.10
CA PHE A 143 -11.64 4.67 7.21
C PHE A 143 -10.19 4.67 6.73
N GLY A 144 -9.86 3.97 5.65
CA GLY A 144 -8.49 3.92 5.12
C GLY A 144 -7.99 5.27 4.62
N LEU A 145 -8.78 5.95 3.79
CA LEU A 145 -8.44 7.29 3.31
C LEU A 145 -8.34 8.29 4.46
N ARG A 146 -9.30 8.28 5.38
CA ARG A 146 -9.28 9.17 6.56
C ARG A 146 -8.12 8.86 7.51
N ARG A 147 -7.73 7.61 7.66
CA ARG A 147 -6.56 7.23 8.48
C ARG A 147 -5.29 7.74 7.85
N THR A 148 -5.13 7.61 6.54
CA THR A 148 -4.00 8.19 5.81
C THR A 148 -3.96 9.71 5.99
N ASP A 149 -5.09 10.40 5.81
CA ASP A 149 -5.19 11.85 5.98
C ASP A 149 -4.73 12.28 7.39
N LYS A 150 -5.24 11.61 8.43
CA LYS A 150 -4.88 11.89 9.82
C LYS A 150 -3.41 11.65 10.13
N VAL A 151 -2.82 10.59 9.58
CA VAL A 151 -1.39 10.33 9.77
C VAL A 151 -0.56 11.41 9.08
N VAL A 152 -0.87 11.74 7.83
CA VAL A 152 -0.14 12.78 7.09
C VAL A 152 -0.26 14.14 7.81
N GLU A 153 -1.44 14.51 8.27
CA GLU A 153 -1.68 15.73 9.06
C GLU A 153 -0.89 15.73 10.39
N LYS A 154 -0.89 14.61 11.11
CA LYS A 154 -0.14 14.44 12.38
C LYS A 154 1.33 14.77 12.24
N TYR A 155 1.94 14.46 11.11
CA TYR A 155 3.36 14.70 10.86
C TYR A 155 3.64 15.95 10.02
N GLY A 156 2.62 16.78 9.77
CA GLY A 156 2.78 17.99 8.94
C GLY A 156 3.17 17.69 7.49
N GLY A 157 2.83 16.49 7.02
CA GLY A 157 3.11 16.04 5.66
C GLY A 157 2.17 16.66 4.62
N TYR A 158 2.40 16.31 3.37
CA TYR A 158 1.57 16.72 2.25
C TYR A 158 0.89 15.50 1.62
N LEU A 159 -0.37 15.67 1.23
CA LEU A 159 -1.13 14.65 0.54
C LEU A 159 -1.92 15.27 -0.61
N ASN A 160 -1.78 14.68 -1.78
CA ASN A 160 -2.53 15.05 -2.98
C ASN A 160 -3.16 13.82 -3.62
N ARG A 161 -4.36 13.97 -4.17
CA ARG A 161 -5.06 12.93 -4.91
C ARG A 161 -5.52 13.50 -6.25
N GLN A 162 -5.22 12.76 -7.30
CA GLN A 162 -5.60 13.07 -8.67
C GLN A 162 -6.51 11.98 -9.20
N ASP A 163 -7.65 12.39 -9.73
CA ASP A 163 -8.67 11.51 -10.28
C ASP A 163 -8.93 11.92 -11.72
N GLU A 164 -8.41 11.13 -12.63
CA GLU A 164 -8.56 11.27 -14.07
C GLU A 164 -9.36 10.10 -14.64
N GLU A 165 -9.79 10.20 -15.89
CA GLU A 165 -10.57 9.15 -16.52
C GLU A 165 -9.74 7.85 -16.61
N GLY A 166 -10.20 6.82 -15.91
CA GLY A 166 -9.56 5.51 -15.89
C GLY A 166 -8.36 5.37 -14.95
N VAL A 167 -7.96 6.43 -14.24
CA VAL A 167 -6.76 6.42 -13.37
C VAL A 167 -7.01 7.22 -12.10
N PHE A 168 -6.52 6.69 -10.99
CA PHE A 168 -6.47 7.39 -9.71
C PHE A 168 -5.06 7.37 -9.15
N ALA A 169 -4.55 8.50 -8.71
CA ALA A 169 -3.22 8.61 -8.11
C ALA A 169 -3.28 9.29 -6.75
N THR A 170 -2.47 8.80 -5.82
CA THR A 170 -2.23 9.41 -4.52
C THR A 170 -0.75 9.67 -4.32
N GLU A 171 -0.44 10.85 -3.91
CA GLU A 171 0.89 11.38 -3.60
C GLU A 171 0.94 11.75 -2.12
N VAL A 172 1.96 11.28 -1.42
CA VAL A 172 2.19 11.60 0.00
C VAL A 172 3.65 12.01 0.16
N MET A 173 3.88 13.08 0.90
CA MET A 173 5.20 13.49 1.39
C MET A 173 5.18 13.54 2.91
N LEU A 174 6.15 12.88 3.54
CA LEU A 174 6.31 12.83 4.98
C LEU A 174 7.71 13.31 5.37
N PRO A 175 7.87 14.02 6.50
CA PRO A 175 9.19 14.45 6.95
C PRO A 175 10.07 13.24 7.31
N LEU A 176 11.38 13.39 7.08
CA LEU A 176 12.41 12.47 7.59
C LEU A 176 12.75 12.77 9.03
#